data_0e4eb1c2d13f9796befc8182ca3a8524
#
_entry.id   0e4eb1c2d13f9796befc8182ca3a8524
#
_cell.length_a   1.000
_cell.length_b   1.000
_cell.length_c   1.000
_cell.angle_alpha   90.00
_cell.angle_beta   90.00
_cell.angle_gamma   90.00
#
_symmetry.space_group_name_H-M   'P 1'
#
loop_
_entity.id
_entity.type
_entity.pdbx_description
1 polymer ?
#
loop_
_entity_poly.entity_id
_entity_poly.type
_entity_poly.pdbx_seq_one_letter_code
_entity_poly.pdbx_strand_id
1 'polypeptide(L)'
;MYALRGATTVDCDAPELIDEAVGEMMEYLLSSNNLSEDSLISVLFSQTKDLSSRNAAAACRKTGFCHSVPLFCVQEADIEGGLEKAIRVLITVNGDKKDVKMAYLRGASNLRPDLKK
;
A
#
# COMPACT_ATOMS: atom_id res chain seq x y z
N MET A 1 18.86 -2.63 5.46
CA MET A 1 17.72 -2.67 4.51
C MET A 1 16.62 -3.56 5.07
N TYR A 2 15.38 -3.13 4.93
CA TYR A 2 14.23 -3.92 5.37
C TYR A 2 13.01 -3.53 4.54
N ALA A 3 11.90 -4.24 4.72
CA ALA A 3 10.70 -4.00 3.94
C ALA A 3 9.47 -3.87 4.84
N LEU A 4 8.51 -3.07 4.38
CA LEU A 4 7.20 -2.91 5.00
C LEU A 4 6.13 -3.40 4.05
N ARG A 5 5.06 -3.95 4.58
CA ARG A 5 3.91 -4.33 3.78
C ARG A 5 2.65 -3.63 4.27
N GLY A 6 1.76 -3.40 3.33
CA GLY A 6 0.45 -2.89 3.63
C GLY A 6 -0.59 -3.44 2.68
N ALA A 7 -1.84 -3.41 3.10
CA ALA A 7 -2.97 -3.81 2.28
C ALA A 7 -4.20 -3.02 2.71
N THR A 8 -5.04 -2.71 1.74
CA THR A 8 -6.30 -2.02 1.99
C THR A 8 -7.32 -2.44 0.93
N THR A 9 -8.56 -2.05 1.11
CA THR A 9 -9.62 -2.31 0.13
C THR A 9 -10.42 -1.04 -0.11
N VAL A 10 -11.18 -1.03 -1.21
CA VAL A 10 -12.13 0.04 -1.50
C VAL A 10 -13.52 -0.56 -1.74
N ASP A 11 -14.55 0.26 -1.54
CA ASP A 11 -15.93 -0.22 -1.67
C ASP A 11 -16.37 -0.39 -3.11
N CYS A 12 -15.82 0.40 -4.01
CA CYS A 12 -16.09 0.26 -5.44
C CYS A 12 -14.92 0.80 -6.26
N ASP A 13 -14.88 0.45 -7.55
CA ASP A 13 -13.82 0.86 -8.46
C ASP A 13 -14.07 2.30 -8.91
N ALA A 14 -13.54 3.25 -8.14
CA ALA A 14 -13.66 4.68 -8.43
C ALA A 14 -12.33 5.36 -8.15
N PRO A 15 -11.85 6.25 -9.04
CA PRO A 15 -10.53 6.87 -8.86
C PRO A 15 -10.37 7.57 -7.51
N GLU A 16 -11.39 8.31 -7.08
CA GLU A 16 -11.33 9.07 -5.83
C GLU A 16 -11.20 8.15 -4.62
N LEU A 17 -11.85 6.99 -4.65
CA LEU A 17 -11.78 6.03 -3.56
C LEU A 17 -10.43 5.34 -3.52
N ILE A 18 -9.85 5.05 -4.70
CA ILE A 18 -8.51 4.48 -4.77
C ILE A 18 -7.49 5.48 -4.26
N ASP A 19 -7.58 6.73 -4.66
CA ASP A 19 -6.70 7.80 -4.18
C ASP A 19 -6.76 7.90 -2.65
N GLU A 20 -7.96 7.91 -2.09
CA GLU A 20 -8.15 8.01 -0.64
C GLU A 20 -7.55 6.82 0.10
N ALA A 21 -7.81 5.61 -0.38
CA ALA A 21 -7.31 4.40 0.27
C ALA A 21 -5.79 4.31 0.23
N VAL A 22 -5.19 4.63 -0.92
CA VAL A 22 -3.72 4.61 -1.07
C VAL A 22 -3.09 5.68 -0.19
N GLY A 23 -3.66 6.90 -0.19
CA GLY A 23 -3.16 7.98 0.65
C GLY A 23 -3.19 7.64 2.13
N GLU A 24 -4.29 7.05 2.58
CA GLU A 24 -4.45 6.61 3.97
C GLU A 24 -3.39 5.56 4.33
N MET A 25 -3.20 4.57 3.47
CA MET A 25 -2.24 3.50 3.71
C MET A 25 -0.81 4.03 3.76
N MET A 26 -0.44 4.90 2.82
CA MET A 26 0.91 5.46 2.79
C MET A 26 1.16 6.37 3.99
N GLU A 27 0.20 7.22 4.34
CA GLU A 27 0.32 8.07 5.53
C GLU A 27 0.53 7.23 6.78
N TYR A 28 -0.25 6.17 6.94
CA TYR A 28 -0.11 5.28 8.08
C TYR A 28 1.27 4.63 8.13
N LEU A 29 1.73 4.05 7.01
CA LEU A 29 3.00 3.35 6.99
C LEU A 29 4.18 4.27 7.27
N LEU A 30 4.18 5.46 6.70
CA LEU A 30 5.30 6.39 6.90
C LEU A 30 5.28 7.01 8.29
N SER A 31 4.13 7.47 8.77
CA SER A 31 4.06 8.12 10.08
C SER A 31 4.27 7.14 11.23
N SER A 32 3.66 5.94 11.15
CA SER A 32 3.78 4.93 12.22
C SER A 32 5.20 4.40 12.38
N ASN A 33 5.99 4.46 11.32
CA ASN A 33 7.36 3.96 11.33
C ASN A 33 8.38 5.09 11.36
N ASN A 34 7.95 6.34 11.51
CA ASN A 34 8.80 7.54 11.54
C ASN A 34 9.73 7.60 10.33
N LEU A 35 9.19 7.37 9.14
CA LEU A 35 9.99 7.33 7.93
C LEU A 35 9.83 8.62 7.12
N SER A 36 10.97 9.11 6.61
CA SER A 36 10.95 10.11 5.57
C SER A 36 11.12 9.42 4.22
N GLU A 37 10.68 10.06 3.15
CA GLU A 37 10.78 9.47 1.82
C GLU A 37 12.23 9.29 1.36
N ASP A 38 13.17 10.02 1.93
CA ASP A 38 14.58 9.89 1.61
C ASP A 38 15.13 8.49 1.94
N SER A 39 14.50 7.78 2.87
CA SER A 39 14.94 6.46 3.25
C SER A 39 14.30 5.35 2.38
N LEU A 40 13.36 5.69 1.52
CA LEU A 40 12.68 4.68 0.69
C LEU A 40 13.50 4.37 -0.55
N ILE A 41 13.71 3.08 -0.81
CA ILE A 41 14.43 2.63 -1.99
C ILE A 41 13.48 2.42 -3.16
N SER A 42 12.36 1.73 -2.91
CA SER A 42 11.35 1.49 -3.94
C SER A 42 10.01 1.15 -3.30
N VAL A 43 8.95 1.35 -4.07
CA VAL A 43 7.58 1.05 -3.65
C VAL A 43 6.90 0.26 -4.75
N LEU A 44 6.43 -0.92 -4.42
CA LEU A 44 5.72 -1.80 -5.36
C LEU A 44 4.29 -1.95 -4.90
N PHE A 45 3.36 -1.54 -5.76
CA PHE A 45 1.94 -1.77 -5.53
C PHE A 45 1.43 -2.95 -6.33
N SER A 46 0.43 -3.63 -5.80
CA SER A 46 -0.40 -4.54 -6.57
C SER A 46 -1.86 -4.17 -6.36
N GLN A 47 -2.69 -4.45 -7.35
CA GLN A 47 -4.13 -4.25 -7.22
C GLN A 47 -4.87 -5.37 -7.93
N THR A 48 -6.03 -5.74 -7.38
CA THR A 48 -6.84 -6.80 -7.94
C THR A 48 -7.45 -6.36 -9.27
N LYS A 49 -7.79 -7.33 -10.12
CA LYS A 49 -8.22 -7.05 -11.50
C LYS A 49 -9.51 -6.25 -11.59
N ASP A 50 -10.30 -6.25 -10.52
CA ASP A 50 -11.55 -5.51 -10.46
C ASP A 50 -11.36 -4.00 -10.21
N LEU A 51 -10.11 -3.57 -9.99
CA LEU A 51 -9.77 -2.15 -9.86
C LEU A 51 -9.06 -1.69 -11.13
N SER A 52 -9.77 -1.00 -11.99
CA SER A 52 -9.24 -0.54 -13.28
C SER A 52 -9.32 0.96 -13.49
N SER A 53 -9.94 1.70 -12.58
CA SER A 53 -10.17 3.13 -12.76
C SER A 53 -8.96 4.00 -12.41
N ARG A 54 -8.03 3.48 -11.62
CA ARG A 54 -6.85 4.23 -11.21
C ARG A 54 -5.71 3.28 -10.89
N ASN A 55 -4.52 3.59 -11.39
CA ASN A 55 -3.28 2.90 -11.03
C ASN A 55 -2.87 3.33 -9.62
N ALA A 56 -2.57 2.36 -8.73
CA ALA A 56 -2.24 2.68 -7.34
C ALA A 56 -0.97 3.54 -7.22
N ALA A 57 0.02 3.34 -8.08
CA ALA A 57 1.22 4.18 -8.06
C ALA A 57 0.88 5.63 -8.44
N ALA A 58 -0.01 5.81 -9.41
CA ALA A 58 -0.49 7.14 -9.77
C ALA A 58 -1.27 7.79 -8.62
N ALA A 59 -2.08 7.00 -7.92
CA ALA A 59 -2.81 7.47 -6.74
C ALA A 59 -1.84 7.92 -5.64
N CYS A 60 -0.76 7.19 -5.46
CA CYS A 60 0.27 7.52 -4.48
C CYS A 60 0.88 8.90 -4.76
N ARG A 61 1.27 9.16 -6.02
CA ARG A 61 1.80 10.46 -6.40
C ARG A 61 0.76 11.56 -6.28
N LYS A 62 -0.45 11.29 -6.71
CA LYS A 62 -1.53 12.27 -6.70
C LYS A 62 -1.86 12.73 -5.27
N THR A 63 -1.72 11.85 -4.29
CA THR A 63 -1.97 12.19 -2.89
C THR A 63 -0.76 12.78 -2.18
N GLY A 64 0.33 13.03 -2.91
CA GLY A 64 1.48 13.78 -2.40
C GLY A 64 2.63 12.92 -1.90
N PHE A 65 2.64 11.62 -2.20
CA PHE A 65 3.68 10.71 -1.73
C PHE A 65 4.62 10.27 -2.85
N CYS A 66 5.85 10.01 -2.48
CA CYS A 66 6.84 9.28 -3.29
C CYS A 66 7.11 9.91 -4.66
N HIS A 67 7.26 11.23 -4.71
CA HIS A 67 7.55 11.91 -5.98
C HIS A 67 8.91 11.54 -6.55
N SER A 68 9.88 11.24 -5.68
CA SER A 68 11.26 10.93 -6.09
C SER A 68 11.64 9.48 -5.84
N VAL A 69 10.68 8.62 -5.51
CA VAL A 69 10.93 7.21 -5.21
C VAL A 69 10.45 6.38 -6.40
N PRO A 70 11.23 5.37 -6.83
CA PRO A 70 10.75 4.47 -7.88
C PRO A 70 9.47 3.75 -7.44
N LEU A 71 8.43 3.88 -8.26
CA LEU A 71 7.13 3.27 -8.03
C LEU A 71 6.82 2.28 -9.14
N PHE A 72 6.13 1.21 -8.79
CA PHE A 72 5.67 0.23 -9.76
C PHE A 72 4.33 -0.31 -9.32
N CYS A 73 3.48 -0.66 -10.26
CA CYS A 73 2.19 -1.26 -9.95
C CYS A 73 1.95 -2.44 -10.88
N VAL A 74 1.54 -3.56 -10.31
CA VAL A 74 1.23 -4.78 -11.06
C VAL A 74 -0.18 -5.25 -10.72
N GLN A 75 -0.74 -6.09 -11.58
CA GLN A 75 -2.00 -6.74 -11.26
C GLN A 75 -1.71 -7.93 -10.35
N GLU A 76 -2.46 -7.99 -9.27
CA GLU A 76 -2.34 -9.10 -8.32
C GLU A 76 -2.89 -10.38 -8.95
N ALA A 77 -2.26 -11.51 -8.63
CA ALA A 77 -2.74 -12.79 -9.11
C ALA A 77 -4.18 -13.01 -8.67
N ASP A 78 -5.01 -13.48 -9.60
CA ASP A 78 -6.43 -13.71 -9.37
C ASP A 78 -6.61 -15.08 -8.71
N ILE A 79 -6.63 -15.11 -7.39
CA ILE A 79 -6.74 -16.34 -6.61
C ILE A 79 -8.17 -16.49 -6.11
N GLU A 80 -8.73 -17.66 -6.33
CA GLU A 80 -10.07 -17.98 -5.86
C GLU A 80 -10.15 -17.83 -4.34
N GLY A 81 -11.16 -17.11 -3.87
CA GLY A 81 -11.33 -16.85 -2.44
C GLY A 81 -10.49 -15.73 -1.90
N GLY A 82 -9.68 -15.06 -2.74
CA GLY A 82 -8.89 -13.92 -2.32
C GLY A 82 -9.73 -12.67 -2.12
N LEU A 83 -9.09 -11.63 -1.57
CA LEU A 83 -9.77 -10.35 -1.36
C LEU A 83 -10.17 -9.74 -2.69
N GLU A 84 -11.32 -9.05 -2.68
CA GLU A 84 -11.78 -8.25 -3.81
C GLU A 84 -11.45 -6.78 -3.55
N LYS A 85 -11.31 -6.03 -4.64
CA LYS A 85 -11.07 -4.58 -4.62
C LYS A 85 -9.96 -4.22 -3.64
N ALA A 86 -8.84 -4.94 -3.73
CA ALA A 86 -7.73 -4.83 -2.79
C ALA A 86 -6.51 -4.20 -3.45
N ILE A 87 -5.78 -3.43 -2.66
CA ILE A 87 -4.50 -2.81 -3.04
C ILE A 87 -3.50 -3.21 -1.97
N ARG A 88 -2.34 -3.70 -2.41
CA ARG A 88 -1.24 -4.06 -1.52
C ARG A 88 -0.01 -3.25 -1.87
N VAL A 89 0.88 -3.09 -0.90
CA VAL A 89 2.13 -2.36 -1.12
C VAL A 89 3.28 -3.09 -0.44
N LEU A 90 4.42 -3.08 -1.11
CA LEU A 90 5.69 -3.52 -0.53
C LEU A 90 6.67 -2.36 -0.65
N ILE A 91 7.17 -1.88 0.47
CA ILE A 91 8.10 -0.74 0.51
C ILE A 91 9.45 -1.26 0.99
N THR A 92 10.49 -1.00 0.20
CA THR A 92 11.86 -1.33 0.58
C THR A 92 12.51 -0.08 1.17
N VAL A 93 13.08 -0.22 2.35
CA VAL A 93 13.60 0.89 3.15
C VAL A 93 15.08 0.70 3.41
N ASN A 94 15.84 1.77 3.24
CA ASN A 94 17.26 1.80 3.60
C ASN A 94 17.39 2.17 5.08
N GLY A 95 17.94 1.25 5.86
CA GLY A 95 18.10 1.46 7.30
C GLY A 95 18.06 0.14 8.05
N ASP A 96 18.15 0.21 9.35
CA ASP A 96 18.12 -0.96 10.21
C ASP A 96 16.69 -1.24 10.64
N LYS A 97 16.30 -2.50 10.55
CA LYS A 97 14.98 -2.94 10.98
C LYS A 97 14.88 -2.86 12.50
N LYS A 98 13.85 -2.18 12.97
CA LYS A 98 13.50 -2.11 14.40
C LYS A 98 12.07 -2.63 14.53
N ASP A 99 11.30 -2.07 15.43
CA ASP A 99 9.89 -2.40 15.57
C ASP A 99 9.13 -1.79 14.40
N VAL A 100 8.85 -2.59 13.37
CA VAL A 100 8.13 -2.11 12.20
C VAL A 100 6.63 -2.35 12.37
N LYS A 101 5.85 -1.43 11.83
CA LYS A 101 4.38 -1.52 11.83
C LYS A 101 3.89 -1.65 10.41
N MET A 102 3.19 -2.75 10.14
CA MET A 102 2.54 -2.98 8.87
C MET A 102 1.14 -2.37 8.89
N ALA A 103 0.58 -2.14 7.72
CA ALA A 103 -0.76 -1.56 7.59
C ALA A 103 -1.70 -2.56 6.96
N TYR A 104 -2.67 -3.04 7.72
CA TYR A 104 -3.73 -3.90 7.20
C TYR A 104 -5.05 -3.20 7.52
N LEU A 105 -5.55 -2.43 6.56
CA LEU A 105 -6.63 -1.48 6.76
C LEU A 105 -7.92 -1.93 6.07
N ARG A 106 -9.03 -1.41 6.53
CA ARG A 106 -10.35 -1.66 5.94
C ARG A 106 -10.61 -3.16 5.81
N GLY A 107 -11.04 -3.64 4.63
CA GLY A 107 -11.33 -5.05 4.41
C GLY A 107 -10.12 -5.97 4.50
N ALA A 108 -8.90 -5.42 4.50
CA ALA A 108 -7.68 -6.20 4.64
C ALA A 108 -7.27 -6.44 6.09
N SER A 109 -7.99 -5.89 7.06
CA SER A 109 -7.59 -5.94 8.47
C SER A 109 -7.51 -7.35 9.05
N ASN A 110 -8.14 -8.33 8.42
CA ASN A 110 -8.13 -9.72 8.89
C ASN A 110 -7.10 -10.61 8.19
N LEU A 111 -6.32 -10.08 7.25
CA LEU A 111 -5.31 -10.87 6.54
C LEU A 111 -4.19 -11.33 7.46
N ARG A 112 -3.80 -10.51 8.39
CA ARG A 112 -2.76 -10.83 9.37
C ARG A 112 -3.26 -10.45 10.75
N PRO A 113 -4.14 -11.30 11.35
CA PRO A 113 -4.70 -11.01 12.68
C PRO A 113 -3.65 -10.81 13.77
N ASP A 114 -2.51 -11.50 13.63
CA ASP A 114 -1.40 -11.38 14.56
C ASP A 114 -0.73 -10.00 14.53
N LEU A 115 -0.94 -9.24 13.46
CA LEU A 115 -0.38 -7.89 13.29
C LEU A 115 -1.45 -6.80 13.38
N LYS A 116 -2.69 -7.18 13.64
CA LYS A 116 -3.79 -6.24 13.72
C LYS A 116 -3.62 -5.31 14.90
N LYS A 117 -3.91 -4.06 14.68
CA LYS A 117 -3.80 -3.02 15.70
C LYS A 117 -5.01 -2.94 16.59
#